data_8fc8d318a92ee545d227ce3f864115d2
#
_entry.id   8fc8d318a92ee545d227ce3f864115d2
#
_cell.length_a   1.000
_cell.length_b   1.000
_cell.length_c   1.000
_cell.angle_alpha   90.00
_cell.angle_beta   90.00
_cell.angle_gamma   90.00
#
_symmetry.space_group_name_H-M   'P 1'
#
loop_
_entity.id
_entity.type
_entity.pdbx_description
1 polymer ?
#
loop_
_entity_poly.entity_id
_entity_poly.type
_entity_poly.pdbx_seq_one_letter_code
_entity_poly.pdbx_strand_id
1 'polypeptide(L)'
;MRDQITTAVKVCPICQRNKKQRKKYGHLPPKEAEAIPWDKLCVDTIGPYKIRRKGKPTITCTCVTMIDPATGWFELQQTPNLRSDTVSNIVEQEWLCRYPWPTQITYDRHGSFVGTEFQDMLDDYGIKRKPITVRNPQANAICERVHQVIGNIIRTFELQTNYLDEDDPWKGILSATAFAIRCTYHTTLHSTPGQLIFGRDMIFNIKHTANWEVIREHKQKLIQMNNRRENAKRIPHEYSAGDKVMLHIGTENKYEQPYSGPHKIIATHPNGTVTLQVGPVQDRVNIRRIHPYMETNPASRGGECNMPSSRRTII
;
A
#
# COMPACT_ATOMS: atom_id res chain seq x y z
N MET A 1 41.68 2.58 12.48
CA MET A 1 40.94 3.88 12.49
C MET A 1 39.61 3.82 11.72
N ARG A 2 39.53 3.45 10.42
CA ARG A 2 38.26 3.40 9.64
C ARG A 2 37.22 2.45 10.26
N ASP A 3 37.64 1.27 10.69
CA ASP A 3 36.75 0.26 11.27
C ASP A 3 36.24 0.68 12.66
N GLN A 4 37.08 1.31 13.46
CA GLN A 4 36.71 1.85 14.78
C GLN A 4 35.65 2.95 14.64
N ILE A 5 35.84 3.88 13.69
CA ILE A 5 34.84 4.92 13.39
C ILE A 5 33.53 4.31 12.89
N THR A 6 33.63 3.31 12.02
CA THR A 6 32.43 2.61 11.48
C THR A 6 31.66 1.91 12.59
N THR A 7 32.36 1.27 13.52
CA THR A 7 31.76 0.59 14.69
C THR A 7 31.14 1.61 15.64
N ALA A 8 31.83 2.70 15.97
CA ALA A 8 31.30 3.75 16.82
C ALA A 8 30.03 4.39 16.25
N VAL A 9 30.00 4.65 14.95
CA VAL A 9 28.81 5.18 14.27
C VAL A 9 27.64 4.19 14.28
N LYS A 10 27.90 2.88 14.13
CA LYS A 10 26.86 1.85 14.13
C LYS A 10 26.14 1.74 15.48
N VAL A 11 26.87 1.83 16.59
CA VAL A 11 26.29 1.68 17.93
C VAL A 11 25.81 3.01 18.53
N CYS A 12 26.14 4.15 17.94
CA CYS A 12 25.73 5.46 18.43
C CYS A 12 24.21 5.67 18.26
N PRO A 13 23.45 5.90 19.35
CA PRO A 13 21.99 6.09 19.27
C PRO A 13 21.58 7.27 18.39
N ILE A 14 22.33 8.37 18.44
CA ILE A 14 22.07 9.56 17.63
C ILE A 14 22.26 9.24 16.15
N CYS A 15 23.36 8.54 15.80
CA CYS A 15 23.61 8.15 14.42
C CYS A 15 22.55 7.16 13.90
N GLN A 16 22.07 6.23 14.73
CA GLN A 16 21.04 5.27 14.35
C GLN A 16 19.68 5.94 14.08
N ARG A 17 19.37 7.06 14.76
CA ARG A 17 18.14 7.84 14.51
C ARG A 17 18.22 8.73 13.25
N ASN A 18 19.41 9.24 12.94
CA ASN A 18 19.57 10.30 11.94
C ASN A 18 20.15 9.82 10.62
N LYS A 19 20.92 8.72 10.59
CA LYS A 19 21.56 8.24 9.36
C LYS A 19 20.67 7.24 8.63
N LYS A 20 20.46 7.48 7.33
CA LYS A 20 19.71 6.56 6.47
C LYS A 20 20.38 5.19 6.42
N GLN A 21 19.67 4.17 6.85
CA GLN A 21 20.11 2.78 6.74
C GLN A 21 20.02 2.30 5.30
N ARG A 22 21.16 1.87 4.75
CA ARG A 22 21.22 1.30 3.39
C ARG A 22 20.90 -0.19 3.37
N LYS A 23 21.14 -0.88 4.49
CA LYS A 23 20.92 -2.32 4.61
C LYS A 23 19.53 -2.60 5.17
N LYS A 24 18.83 -3.53 4.57
CA LYS A 24 17.54 -4.05 5.04
C LYS A 24 17.75 -5.38 5.73
N TYR A 25 17.08 -5.62 6.84
CA TYR A 25 17.23 -6.83 7.65
C TYR A 25 15.95 -7.68 7.61
N GLY A 26 16.13 -8.99 7.83
CA GLY A 26 15.05 -9.98 7.86
C GLY A 26 14.49 -10.30 6.47
N HIS A 27 14.40 -11.57 6.13
CA HIS A 27 13.79 -12.01 4.88
C HIS A 27 12.28 -11.82 4.94
N LEU A 28 11.71 -11.43 3.81
CA LEU A 28 10.27 -11.32 3.66
C LEU A 28 9.67 -12.72 3.50
N PRO A 29 8.54 -13.00 4.15
CA PRO A 29 7.89 -14.29 4.02
C PRO A 29 7.36 -14.54 2.61
N PRO A 30 7.15 -15.79 2.23
CA PRO A 30 6.49 -16.14 0.99
C PRO A 30 5.07 -15.57 0.97
N LYS A 31 4.57 -15.29 -0.21
CA LYS A 31 3.19 -14.87 -0.45
C LYS A 31 2.54 -15.81 -1.43
N GLU A 32 1.26 -16.04 -1.26
CA GLU A 32 0.44 -16.82 -2.18
C GLU A 32 -0.23 -15.93 -3.22
N ALA A 33 -0.43 -16.48 -4.41
CA ALA A 33 -1.11 -15.80 -5.49
C ALA A 33 -2.63 -15.77 -5.24
N GLU A 34 -3.21 -14.58 -5.36
CA GLU A 34 -4.67 -14.41 -5.38
C GLU A 34 -5.16 -14.83 -6.78
N ALA A 35 -5.86 -15.95 -6.86
CA ALA A 35 -6.29 -16.54 -8.12
C ALA A 35 -7.72 -17.10 -8.09
N ILE A 36 -8.45 -16.91 -7.00
CA ILE A 36 -9.85 -17.27 -6.89
C ILE A 36 -10.69 -16.02 -7.18
N PRO A 37 -11.44 -15.98 -8.29
CA PRO A 37 -12.30 -14.85 -8.62
C PRO A 37 -13.27 -14.54 -7.49
N TRP A 38 -13.47 -13.27 -7.19
CA TRP A 38 -14.42 -12.75 -6.21
C TRP A 38 -14.14 -13.10 -4.75
N ASP A 39 -13.11 -13.91 -4.44
CA ASP A 39 -12.78 -14.29 -3.06
C ASP A 39 -12.32 -13.08 -2.22
N LYS A 40 -11.63 -12.15 -2.84
CA LYS A 40 -11.08 -10.98 -2.17
C LYS A 40 -11.41 -9.71 -2.91
N LEU A 41 -11.63 -8.64 -2.14
CA LEU A 41 -11.81 -7.30 -2.66
C LEU A 41 -10.76 -6.37 -2.07
N CYS A 42 -10.14 -5.55 -2.91
CA CYS A 42 -9.31 -4.43 -2.49
C CYS A 42 -10.10 -3.14 -2.70
N VAL A 43 -10.26 -2.34 -1.65
CA VAL A 43 -10.94 -1.04 -1.70
C VAL A 43 -9.94 0.04 -1.30
N ASP A 44 -9.98 1.15 -2.03
CA ASP A 44 -9.12 2.30 -1.78
C ASP A 44 -9.79 3.59 -2.25
N THR A 45 -9.24 4.73 -1.88
CA THR A 45 -9.69 6.03 -2.37
C THR A 45 -8.62 6.68 -3.22
N ILE A 46 -9.03 7.38 -4.27
CA ILE A 46 -8.12 8.07 -5.19
C ILE A 46 -8.57 9.50 -5.45
N GLY A 47 -7.62 10.40 -5.56
CA GLY A 47 -7.84 11.83 -5.76
C GLY A 47 -7.38 12.67 -4.57
N PRO A 48 -7.76 13.95 -4.45
CA PRO A 48 -8.63 14.67 -5.40
C PRO A 48 -7.95 15.00 -6.73
N TYR A 49 -8.57 14.63 -7.83
CA TYR A 49 -8.20 15.10 -9.15
C TYR A 49 -8.83 16.45 -9.45
N LYS A 50 -8.14 17.30 -10.20
CA LYS A 50 -8.59 18.66 -10.51
C LYS A 50 -8.65 18.88 -12.01
N ILE A 51 -9.82 19.22 -12.54
CA ILE A 51 -9.94 19.73 -13.90
C ILE A 51 -10.01 21.25 -13.85
N ARG A 52 -9.04 21.90 -14.47
CA ARG A 52 -9.00 23.36 -14.63
C ARG A 52 -9.69 23.72 -15.94
N ARG A 53 -10.73 24.54 -15.87
CA ARG A 53 -11.46 25.02 -17.04
C ARG A 53 -11.21 26.50 -17.24
N LYS A 54 -10.94 26.92 -18.47
CA LYS A 54 -10.70 28.34 -18.79
C LYS A 54 -11.99 29.14 -18.54
N GLY A 55 -11.92 30.14 -17.65
CA GLY A 55 -13.06 31.00 -17.29
C GLY A 55 -14.16 30.34 -16.44
N LYS A 56 -13.99 29.10 -15.97
CA LYS A 56 -14.92 28.39 -15.09
C LYS A 56 -14.22 27.91 -13.80
N PRO A 57 -14.96 27.63 -12.71
CA PRO A 57 -14.37 27.07 -11.50
C PRO A 57 -13.67 25.72 -11.74
N THR A 58 -12.60 25.45 -10.98
CA THR A 58 -11.95 24.15 -10.98
C THR A 58 -12.89 23.10 -10.37
N ILE A 59 -13.09 22.00 -11.07
CA ILE A 59 -13.86 20.87 -10.55
C ILE A 59 -12.91 19.84 -9.96
N THR A 60 -13.20 19.39 -8.74
CA THR A 60 -12.46 18.34 -8.07
C THR A 60 -13.23 17.04 -8.07
N CYS A 61 -12.54 15.92 -8.20
CA CYS A 61 -13.10 14.59 -8.11
C CYS A 61 -12.30 13.70 -7.17
N THR A 62 -13.00 13.07 -6.24
CA THR A 62 -12.47 11.99 -5.40
C THR A 62 -13.30 10.74 -5.69
N CYS A 63 -12.65 9.59 -5.77
CA CYS A 63 -13.32 8.35 -6.12
C CYS A 63 -12.98 7.23 -5.13
N VAL A 64 -13.92 6.31 -5.01
CA VAL A 64 -13.70 4.99 -4.40
C VAL A 64 -13.36 4.02 -5.51
N THR A 65 -12.31 3.22 -5.32
CA THR A 65 -11.87 2.17 -6.22
C THR A 65 -12.06 0.81 -5.59
N MET A 66 -12.56 -0.13 -6.36
CA MET A 66 -12.83 -1.50 -5.94
C MET A 66 -12.26 -2.46 -6.97
N ILE A 67 -11.41 -3.40 -6.53
CA ILE A 67 -10.66 -4.30 -7.42
C ILE A 67 -10.70 -5.73 -6.88
N ASP A 68 -11.10 -6.67 -7.72
CA ASP A 68 -10.83 -8.09 -7.49
C ASP A 68 -9.37 -8.42 -7.88
N PRO A 69 -8.49 -8.77 -6.94
CA PRO A 69 -7.09 -9.05 -7.23
C PRO A 69 -6.88 -10.32 -8.06
N ALA A 70 -7.86 -11.22 -8.13
CA ALA A 70 -7.76 -12.44 -8.93
C ALA A 70 -7.92 -12.16 -10.42
N THR A 71 -8.96 -11.43 -10.79
CA THR A 71 -9.34 -11.14 -12.18
C THR A 71 -8.85 -9.80 -12.69
N GLY A 72 -8.55 -8.86 -11.78
CA GLY A 72 -8.33 -7.45 -12.11
C GLY A 72 -9.60 -6.70 -12.45
N TRP A 73 -10.79 -7.30 -12.21
CA TRP A 73 -12.05 -6.59 -12.37
C TRP A 73 -12.09 -5.35 -11.50
N PHE A 74 -12.56 -4.24 -12.07
CA PHE A 74 -12.38 -2.92 -11.48
C PHE A 74 -13.65 -2.10 -11.57
N GLU A 75 -14.04 -1.49 -10.44
CA GLU A 75 -15.06 -0.46 -10.35
C GLU A 75 -14.47 0.84 -9.83
N LEU A 76 -14.99 1.95 -10.33
CA LEU A 76 -14.56 3.30 -10.02
C LEU A 76 -15.80 4.20 -9.88
N GLN A 77 -16.06 4.69 -8.68
CA GLN A 77 -17.20 5.52 -8.40
C GLN A 77 -16.80 6.84 -7.75
N GLN A 78 -17.31 7.94 -8.29
CA GLN A 78 -17.14 9.26 -7.69
C GLN A 78 -17.79 9.31 -6.31
N THR A 79 -17.13 9.96 -5.36
CA THR A 79 -17.68 10.22 -4.02
C THR A 79 -17.72 11.70 -3.73
N PRO A 80 -18.83 12.22 -3.18
CA PRO A 80 -18.95 13.63 -2.79
C PRO A 80 -18.10 13.96 -1.55
N ASN A 81 -17.82 12.98 -0.71
CA ASN A 81 -17.00 13.11 0.48
C ASN A 81 -16.40 11.76 0.89
N LEU A 82 -15.49 11.79 1.86
CA LEU A 82 -14.80 10.60 2.38
C LEU A 82 -15.34 10.19 3.77
N ARG A 83 -16.62 10.40 4.03
CA ARG A 83 -17.27 9.91 5.25
C ARG A 83 -17.49 8.41 5.15
N SER A 84 -17.48 7.75 6.30
CA SER A 84 -17.63 6.30 6.39
C SER A 84 -18.96 5.81 5.83
N ASP A 85 -20.07 6.51 6.15
CA ASP A 85 -21.42 6.24 5.66
C ASP A 85 -21.49 6.29 4.12
N THR A 86 -20.92 7.34 3.53
CA THR A 86 -20.92 7.54 2.07
C THR A 86 -20.10 6.46 1.36
N VAL A 87 -18.93 6.15 1.89
CA VAL A 87 -18.04 5.14 1.29
C VAL A 87 -18.64 3.73 1.43
N SER A 88 -19.27 3.41 2.57
CA SER A 88 -19.99 2.16 2.78
C SER A 88 -21.08 1.96 1.75
N ASN A 89 -21.96 2.95 1.59
CA ASN A 89 -23.05 2.91 0.61
C ASN A 89 -22.53 2.70 -0.82
N ILE A 90 -21.42 3.33 -1.19
CA ILE A 90 -20.81 3.15 -2.52
C ILE A 90 -20.31 1.70 -2.68
N VAL A 91 -19.59 1.15 -1.71
CA VAL A 91 -19.09 -0.22 -1.77
C VAL A 91 -20.25 -1.22 -1.82
N GLU A 92 -21.30 -0.99 -1.04
CA GLU A 92 -22.50 -1.83 -1.04
C GLU A 92 -23.20 -1.79 -2.41
N GLN A 93 -23.53 -0.61 -2.92
CA GLN A 93 -24.30 -0.45 -4.16
C GLN A 93 -23.50 -0.85 -5.40
N GLU A 94 -22.22 -0.49 -5.47
CA GLU A 94 -21.40 -0.68 -6.67
C GLU A 94 -20.70 -2.03 -6.72
N TRP A 95 -20.61 -2.72 -5.57
CA TRP A 95 -19.96 -4.04 -5.51
C TRP A 95 -20.85 -5.11 -4.91
N LEU A 96 -21.25 -5.00 -3.64
CA LEU A 96 -21.92 -6.09 -2.92
C LEU A 96 -23.31 -6.41 -3.48
N CYS A 97 -24.02 -5.43 -4.05
CA CYS A 97 -25.31 -5.63 -4.74
C CYS A 97 -25.18 -6.10 -6.20
N ARG A 98 -23.95 -6.16 -6.77
CA ARG A 98 -23.73 -6.47 -8.18
C ARG A 98 -22.95 -7.74 -8.43
N TYR A 99 -22.07 -8.10 -7.52
CA TYR A 99 -21.08 -9.18 -7.68
C TYR A 99 -21.12 -10.14 -6.50
N PRO A 100 -20.53 -11.34 -6.64
CA PRO A 100 -20.38 -12.26 -5.52
C PRO A 100 -19.68 -11.61 -4.35
N TRP A 101 -20.17 -11.89 -3.14
CA TRP A 101 -19.59 -11.32 -1.92
C TRP A 101 -18.20 -11.89 -1.65
N PRO A 102 -17.21 -11.04 -1.41
CA PRO A 102 -15.86 -11.49 -1.09
C PRO A 102 -15.82 -12.08 0.33
N THR A 103 -14.96 -13.07 0.55
CA THR A 103 -14.71 -13.58 1.91
C THR A 103 -13.93 -12.58 2.75
N GLN A 104 -13.20 -11.66 2.08
CA GLN A 104 -12.33 -10.68 2.74
C GLN A 104 -12.19 -9.38 1.95
N ILE A 105 -12.29 -8.25 2.65
CA ILE A 105 -11.99 -6.92 2.08
C ILE A 105 -10.67 -6.39 2.66
N THR A 106 -9.79 -5.94 1.75
CA THR A 106 -8.51 -5.30 2.07
C THR A 106 -8.62 -3.81 1.82
N TYR A 107 -8.27 -2.98 2.80
CA TYR A 107 -8.36 -1.52 2.76
C TYR A 107 -7.26 -0.87 3.60
N ASP A 108 -6.96 0.41 3.36
CA ASP A 108 -6.04 1.16 4.18
C ASP A 108 -6.69 1.64 5.49
N ARG A 109 -5.91 2.28 6.37
CA ARG A 109 -6.42 2.83 7.64
C ARG A 109 -6.94 4.27 7.50
N HIS A 110 -7.48 4.63 6.36
CA HIS A 110 -8.14 5.91 6.18
C HIS A 110 -9.45 5.96 7.01
N GLY A 111 -9.81 7.16 7.50
CA GLY A 111 -10.99 7.34 8.34
C GLY A 111 -12.29 6.78 7.74
N SER A 112 -12.43 6.84 6.43
CA SER A 112 -13.58 6.28 5.69
C SER A 112 -13.80 4.78 5.93
N PHE A 113 -12.71 4.03 6.09
CA PHE A 113 -12.75 2.56 6.21
C PHE A 113 -12.66 2.07 7.65
N VAL A 114 -12.21 2.91 8.60
CA VAL A 114 -12.18 2.56 10.02
C VAL A 114 -13.38 3.08 10.80
N GLY A 115 -14.25 3.87 10.18
CA GLY A 115 -15.51 4.34 10.76
C GLY A 115 -16.48 3.20 11.02
N THR A 116 -17.37 3.40 11.99
CA THR A 116 -18.34 2.38 12.45
C THR A 116 -19.21 1.88 11.31
N GLU A 117 -19.72 2.74 10.46
CA GLU A 117 -20.64 2.38 9.39
C GLU A 117 -20.03 1.42 8.37
N PHE A 118 -18.75 1.62 8.03
CA PHE A 118 -18.03 0.69 7.13
C PHE A 118 -17.74 -0.64 7.82
N GLN A 119 -17.42 -0.60 9.11
CA GLN A 119 -17.14 -1.82 9.88
C GLN A 119 -18.41 -2.64 10.11
N ASP A 120 -19.52 -1.99 10.44
CA ASP A 120 -20.82 -2.62 10.66
C ASP A 120 -21.32 -3.27 9.37
N MET A 121 -21.20 -2.57 8.23
CA MET A 121 -21.51 -3.16 6.92
C MET A 121 -20.72 -4.46 6.68
N LEU A 122 -19.40 -4.50 6.96
CA LEU A 122 -18.61 -5.72 6.78
C LEU A 122 -19.08 -6.87 7.69
N ASP A 123 -19.50 -6.56 8.92
CA ASP A 123 -20.01 -7.55 9.84
C ASP A 123 -21.38 -8.09 9.40
N ASP A 124 -22.27 -7.22 8.91
CA ASP A 124 -23.61 -7.59 8.41
C ASP A 124 -23.50 -8.55 7.20
N TYR A 125 -22.53 -8.33 6.32
CA TYR A 125 -22.26 -9.21 5.18
C TYR A 125 -21.36 -10.41 5.53
N GLY A 126 -20.90 -10.56 6.79
CA GLY A 126 -20.00 -11.62 7.22
C GLY A 126 -18.60 -11.58 6.58
N ILE A 127 -18.15 -10.41 6.14
CA ILE A 127 -16.91 -10.23 5.39
C ILE A 127 -15.73 -9.97 6.34
N LYS A 128 -14.66 -10.74 6.19
CA LYS A 128 -13.44 -10.58 7.01
C LYS A 128 -12.72 -9.28 6.72
N ARG A 129 -12.40 -8.56 7.78
CA ARG A 129 -11.66 -7.29 7.73
C ARG A 129 -10.15 -7.55 7.55
N LYS A 130 -9.52 -6.88 6.60
CA LYS A 130 -8.06 -6.92 6.42
C LYS A 130 -7.47 -5.52 6.24
N PRO A 131 -7.40 -4.74 7.33
CA PRO A 131 -6.73 -3.45 7.26
C PRO A 131 -5.25 -3.63 6.93
N ILE A 132 -4.75 -2.83 5.99
CA ILE A 132 -3.33 -2.81 5.63
C ILE A 132 -2.56 -2.02 6.69
N THR A 133 -1.37 -2.50 7.02
CA THR A 133 -0.47 -1.76 7.92
C THR A 133 -0.01 -0.47 7.26
N VAL A 134 0.00 0.62 8.02
CA VAL A 134 0.43 1.95 7.56
C VAL A 134 1.78 1.88 6.85
N ARG A 135 1.89 2.57 5.71
CA ARG A 135 3.11 2.63 4.88
C ARG A 135 3.64 1.26 4.41
N ASN A 136 2.72 0.34 4.06
CA ASN A 136 3.06 -0.92 3.41
C ASN A 136 2.49 -0.97 1.98
N PRO A 137 3.07 -0.20 1.04
CA PRO A 137 2.55 -0.06 -0.32
C PRO A 137 2.40 -1.40 -1.06
N GLN A 138 3.25 -2.38 -0.74
CA GLN A 138 3.15 -3.68 -1.40
C GLN A 138 1.95 -4.53 -0.99
N ALA A 139 1.26 -4.19 0.08
CA ALA A 139 0.01 -4.85 0.45
C ALA A 139 -1.15 -4.40 -0.46
N ASN A 140 -1.06 -3.19 -1.03
CA ASN A 140 -2.03 -2.60 -1.95
C ASN A 140 -1.46 -2.33 -3.35
N ALA A 141 -0.40 -3.05 -3.74
CA ALA A 141 0.33 -2.79 -4.98
C ALA A 141 -0.56 -2.91 -6.25
N ILE A 142 -1.66 -3.66 -6.17
CA ILE A 142 -2.63 -3.77 -7.27
C ILE A 142 -3.38 -2.45 -7.41
N CYS A 143 -3.94 -1.91 -6.33
CA CYS A 143 -4.63 -0.63 -6.33
C CYS A 143 -3.69 0.49 -6.76
N GLU A 144 -2.47 0.58 -6.19
CA GLU A 144 -1.49 1.60 -6.56
C GLU A 144 -1.16 1.60 -8.06
N ARG A 145 -0.99 0.41 -8.66
CA ARG A 145 -0.73 0.29 -10.10
C ARG A 145 -1.92 0.77 -10.93
N VAL A 146 -3.13 0.39 -10.56
CA VAL A 146 -4.35 0.84 -11.22
C VAL A 146 -4.52 2.35 -11.05
N HIS A 147 -4.24 2.91 -9.88
CA HIS A 147 -4.26 4.35 -9.64
C HIS A 147 -3.27 5.12 -10.54
N GLN A 148 -2.08 4.54 -10.82
CA GLN A 148 -1.14 5.13 -11.80
C GLN A 148 -1.73 5.13 -13.21
N VAL A 149 -2.41 4.05 -13.61
CA VAL A 149 -3.08 3.96 -14.92
C VAL A 149 -4.20 4.99 -15.02
N ILE A 150 -5.04 5.10 -13.98
CA ILE A 150 -6.12 6.11 -13.90
C ILE A 150 -5.54 7.52 -14.05
N GLY A 151 -4.51 7.85 -13.27
CA GLY A 151 -3.86 9.16 -13.35
C GLY A 151 -3.27 9.47 -14.74
N ASN A 152 -2.76 8.46 -15.45
CA ASN A 152 -2.27 8.62 -16.81
C ASN A 152 -3.43 8.88 -17.80
N ILE A 153 -4.51 8.11 -17.70
CA ILE A 153 -5.70 8.28 -18.55
C ILE A 153 -6.32 9.67 -18.33
N ILE A 154 -6.52 10.07 -17.07
CA ILE A 154 -7.06 11.40 -16.74
C ILE A 154 -6.20 12.52 -17.32
N ARG A 155 -4.88 12.43 -17.23
CA ARG A 155 -3.97 13.41 -17.86
C ARG A 155 -4.12 13.47 -19.37
N THR A 156 -4.39 12.35 -20.01
CA THR A 156 -4.63 12.30 -21.44
C THR A 156 -5.94 12.99 -21.81
N PHE A 157 -6.99 12.84 -21.01
CA PHE A 157 -8.26 13.54 -21.21
C PHE A 157 -8.14 15.05 -20.96
N GLU A 158 -7.34 15.51 -20.01
CA GLU A 158 -7.11 16.96 -19.78
C GLU A 158 -6.54 17.67 -21.00
N LEU A 159 -5.78 16.96 -21.84
CA LEU A 159 -5.26 17.50 -23.10
C LEU A 159 -6.32 17.63 -24.21
N GLN A 160 -7.50 17.01 -24.05
CA GLN A 160 -8.59 16.98 -25.03
C GLN A 160 -9.84 17.69 -24.52
N THR A 161 -9.71 18.82 -23.87
CA THR A 161 -10.77 19.56 -23.15
C THR A 161 -12.03 19.91 -23.99
N ASN A 162 -12.03 19.70 -25.30
CA ASN A 162 -13.13 20.09 -26.18
C ASN A 162 -14.31 19.10 -26.20
N TYR A 163 -14.23 17.95 -25.51
CA TYR A 163 -15.24 16.88 -25.53
C TYR A 163 -15.81 16.52 -24.17
N LEU A 164 -15.54 17.32 -23.15
CA LEU A 164 -16.05 17.04 -21.80
C LEU A 164 -17.46 17.58 -21.64
N ASP A 165 -18.33 16.79 -20.99
CA ASP A 165 -19.65 17.23 -20.58
C ASP A 165 -19.51 18.50 -19.71
N GLU A 166 -20.34 19.52 -20.00
CA GLU A 166 -20.24 20.79 -19.28
C GLU A 166 -20.76 20.68 -17.84
N ASP A 167 -21.74 19.83 -17.58
CA ASP A 167 -22.38 19.69 -16.27
C ASP A 167 -21.64 18.69 -15.37
N ASP A 168 -21.25 17.53 -15.92
CA ASP A 168 -20.50 16.51 -15.18
C ASP A 168 -19.35 15.92 -16.02
N PRO A 169 -18.24 16.65 -16.18
CA PRO A 169 -17.11 16.19 -16.98
C PRO A 169 -16.45 14.94 -16.41
N TRP A 170 -16.62 14.64 -15.13
CA TRP A 170 -16.01 13.47 -14.50
C TRP A 170 -16.73 12.17 -14.83
N LYS A 171 -18.06 12.16 -14.93
CA LYS A 171 -18.86 10.96 -15.17
C LYS A 171 -18.40 10.18 -16.41
N GLY A 172 -18.29 10.87 -17.54
CA GLY A 172 -17.82 10.26 -18.79
C GLY A 172 -16.39 9.77 -18.72
N ILE A 173 -15.49 10.56 -18.11
CA ILE A 173 -14.07 10.20 -17.93
C ILE A 173 -13.92 8.95 -17.05
N LEU A 174 -14.64 8.88 -15.93
CA LEU A 174 -14.55 7.75 -15.00
C LEU A 174 -15.11 6.47 -15.63
N SER A 175 -16.25 6.55 -16.33
CA SER A 175 -16.84 5.42 -17.05
C SER A 175 -15.92 4.90 -18.16
N ALA A 176 -15.36 5.80 -18.98
CA ALA A 176 -14.41 5.43 -20.02
C ALA A 176 -13.11 4.82 -19.43
N THR A 177 -12.62 5.37 -18.32
CA THR A 177 -11.45 4.85 -17.62
C THR A 177 -11.69 3.44 -17.08
N ALA A 178 -12.80 3.21 -16.40
CA ALA A 178 -13.16 1.90 -15.89
C ALA A 178 -13.30 0.87 -17.03
N PHE A 179 -13.99 1.25 -18.14
CA PHE A 179 -14.12 0.40 -19.31
C PHE A 179 -12.76 0.06 -19.93
N ALA A 180 -11.87 1.06 -20.12
CA ALA A 180 -10.54 0.87 -20.67
C ALA A 180 -9.71 -0.11 -19.84
N ILE A 181 -9.74 -0.01 -18.51
CA ILE A 181 -9.03 -0.93 -17.61
C ILE A 181 -9.56 -2.36 -17.77
N ARG A 182 -10.88 -2.55 -17.84
CA ARG A 182 -11.51 -3.86 -18.01
C ARG A 182 -11.20 -4.51 -19.35
N CYS A 183 -10.97 -3.71 -20.40
CA CYS A 183 -10.62 -4.17 -21.75
C CYS A 183 -9.11 -4.26 -22.00
N THR A 184 -8.27 -3.76 -21.11
CA THR A 184 -6.81 -3.75 -21.30
C THR A 184 -6.22 -5.12 -20.99
N TYR A 185 -5.38 -5.63 -21.88
CA TYR A 185 -4.66 -6.89 -21.69
C TYR A 185 -3.67 -6.78 -20.54
N HIS A 186 -3.74 -7.72 -19.61
CA HIS A 186 -2.92 -7.79 -18.44
C HIS A 186 -1.88 -8.91 -18.56
N THR A 187 -0.61 -8.56 -18.66
CA THR A 187 0.49 -9.53 -18.88
C THR A 187 0.58 -10.61 -17.79
N THR A 188 0.21 -10.29 -16.56
CA THR A 188 0.21 -11.26 -15.45
C THR A 188 -0.94 -12.26 -15.54
N LEU A 189 -2.06 -11.84 -16.12
CA LEU A 189 -3.27 -12.65 -16.27
C LEU A 189 -3.33 -13.36 -17.62
N HIS A 190 -2.50 -12.96 -18.58
CA HIS A 190 -2.57 -13.36 -19.98
C HIS A 190 -3.97 -13.16 -20.60
N SER A 191 -4.69 -12.15 -20.15
CA SER A 191 -6.06 -11.88 -20.55
C SER A 191 -6.46 -10.46 -20.15
N THR A 192 -7.62 -10.01 -20.61
CA THR A 192 -8.26 -8.81 -20.05
C THR A 192 -9.16 -9.18 -18.86
N PRO A 193 -9.39 -8.28 -17.89
CA PRO A 193 -10.35 -8.53 -16.81
C PRO A 193 -11.73 -8.93 -17.35
N GLY A 194 -12.21 -8.26 -18.40
CA GLY A 194 -13.48 -8.57 -19.03
C GLY A 194 -13.56 -9.98 -19.62
N GLN A 195 -12.48 -10.44 -20.28
CA GLN A 195 -12.40 -11.81 -20.79
C GLN A 195 -12.49 -12.86 -19.69
N LEU A 196 -11.84 -12.61 -18.56
CA LEU A 196 -11.85 -13.53 -17.41
C LEU A 196 -13.24 -13.64 -16.76
N ILE A 197 -14.01 -12.55 -16.76
CA ILE A 197 -15.33 -12.51 -16.11
C ILE A 197 -16.43 -13.02 -17.04
N PHE A 198 -16.45 -12.57 -18.30
CA PHE A 198 -17.56 -12.85 -19.23
C PHE A 198 -17.30 -14.04 -20.16
N GLY A 199 -16.10 -14.64 -20.14
CA GLY A 199 -15.76 -15.71 -21.09
C GLY A 199 -15.72 -15.25 -22.55
N ARG A 200 -15.62 -13.91 -22.77
CA ARG A 200 -15.54 -13.30 -24.09
C ARG A 200 -14.86 -11.93 -24.02
N ASP A 201 -14.34 -11.48 -25.12
CA ASP A 201 -13.85 -10.11 -25.22
C ASP A 201 -14.99 -9.09 -25.11
N MET A 202 -14.73 -7.95 -24.47
CA MET A 202 -15.75 -6.91 -24.29
C MET A 202 -15.96 -6.03 -25.52
N ILE A 203 -14.98 -5.96 -26.42
CA ILE A 203 -15.01 -5.13 -27.63
C ILE A 203 -15.33 -6.00 -28.84
N PHE A 204 -14.70 -7.16 -28.96
CA PHE A 204 -14.84 -8.06 -30.08
C PHE A 204 -15.69 -9.28 -29.73
N ASN A 205 -16.36 -9.87 -30.72
CA ASN A 205 -17.13 -11.10 -30.53
C ASN A 205 -16.22 -12.34 -30.56
N ILE A 206 -15.23 -12.36 -29.62
CA ILE A 206 -14.26 -13.44 -29.49
C ILE A 206 -14.48 -14.13 -28.15
N LYS A 207 -14.77 -15.43 -28.18
CA LYS A 207 -14.88 -16.24 -26.97
C LYS A 207 -13.52 -16.42 -26.31
N HIS A 208 -13.50 -16.47 -25.00
CA HIS A 208 -12.30 -16.69 -24.20
C HIS A 208 -12.59 -17.73 -23.11
N THR A 209 -11.68 -18.67 -22.93
CA THR A 209 -11.74 -19.63 -21.82
C THR A 209 -10.55 -19.41 -20.91
N ALA A 210 -10.82 -19.00 -19.68
CA ALA A 210 -9.78 -18.75 -18.69
C ALA A 210 -9.20 -20.08 -18.20
N ASN A 211 -7.87 -20.21 -18.24
CA ASN A 211 -7.16 -21.29 -17.56
C ASN A 211 -6.63 -20.79 -16.22
N TRP A 212 -7.43 -20.94 -15.17
CA TRP A 212 -7.12 -20.44 -13.82
C TRP A 212 -5.88 -21.09 -13.20
N GLU A 213 -5.59 -22.34 -13.57
CA GLU A 213 -4.39 -23.04 -13.09
C GLU A 213 -3.13 -22.38 -13.63
N VAL A 214 -3.05 -22.17 -14.93
CA VAL A 214 -1.93 -21.47 -15.59
C VAL A 214 -1.79 -20.03 -15.05
N ILE A 215 -2.89 -19.32 -14.87
CA ILE A 215 -2.86 -17.96 -14.31
C ILE A 215 -2.29 -17.97 -12.88
N ARG A 216 -2.74 -18.91 -12.05
CA ARG A 216 -2.27 -19.07 -10.68
C ARG A 216 -0.77 -19.38 -10.63
N GLU A 217 -0.31 -20.32 -11.42
CA GLU A 217 1.11 -20.69 -11.49
C GLU A 217 1.98 -19.51 -11.96
N HIS A 218 1.55 -18.81 -12.99
CA HIS A 218 2.26 -17.64 -13.51
C HIS A 218 2.34 -16.51 -12.45
N LYS A 219 1.22 -16.18 -11.80
CA LYS A 219 1.20 -15.22 -10.69
C LYS A 219 2.15 -15.65 -9.56
N GLN A 220 2.10 -16.92 -9.16
CA GLN A 220 2.94 -17.46 -8.10
C GLN A 220 4.43 -17.37 -8.45
N LYS A 221 4.80 -17.68 -9.70
CA LYS A 221 6.16 -17.56 -10.21
C LYS A 221 6.66 -16.10 -10.14
N LEU A 222 5.84 -15.15 -10.57
CA LEU A 222 6.19 -13.72 -10.51
C LEU A 222 6.38 -13.23 -9.05
N ILE A 223 5.49 -13.65 -8.14
CA ILE A 223 5.59 -13.34 -6.71
C ILE A 223 6.91 -13.89 -6.13
N GLN A 224 7.24 -15.15 -6.44
CA GLN A 224 8.48 -15.79 -5.98
C GLN A 224 9.71 -15.07 -6.52
N MET A 225 9.72 -14.72 -7.81
CA MET A 225 10.82 -13.98 -8.42
C MET A 225 11.03 -12.62 -7.73
N ASN A 226 9.97 -11.88 -7.50
CA ASN A 226 10.03 -10.59 -6.83
C ASN A 226 10.51 -10.73 -5.37
N ASN A 227 10.02 -11.75 -4.67
CA ASN A 227 10.43 -12.03 -3.29
C ASN A 227 11.92 -12.40 -3.22
N ARG A 228 12.41 -13.23 -4.15
CA ARG A 228 13.84 -13.57 -4.26
C ARG A 228 14.70 -12.34 -4.52
N ARG A 229 14.29 -11.45 -5.45
CA ARG A 229 15.01 -10.19 -5.75
C ARG A 229 15.08 -9.25 -4.56
N GLU A 230 14.01 -9.16 -3.77
CA GLU A 230 14.00 -8.36 -2.57
C GLU A 230 14.86 -8.97 -1.46
N ASN A 231 14.74 -10.29 -1.22
CA ASN A 231 15.47 -10.99 -0.18
C ASN A 231 16.97 -11.04 -0.46
N ALA A 232 17.39 -11.11 -1.73
CA ALA A 232 18.81 -11.03 -2.10
C ALA A 232 19.51 -9.73 -1.66
N LYS A 233 18.75 -8.66 -1.44
CA LYS A 233 19.25 -7.36 -0.97
C LYS A 233 19.15 -7.20 0.56
N ARG A 234 18.67 -8.21 1.28
CA ARG A 234 18.43 -8.18 2.71
C ARG A 234 19.44 -9.04 3.45
N ILE A 235 19.82 -8.59 4.63
CA ILE A 235 20.66 -9.37 5.53
C ILE A 235 19.75 -10.38 6.25
N PRO A 236 20.11 -11.68 6.28
CA PRO A 236 19.40 -12.65 7.10
C PRO A 236 19.36 -12.18 8.56
N HIS A 237 18.17 -12.10 9.10
CA HIS A 237 17.93 -11.69 10.48
C HIS A 237 16.55 -12.17 10.91
N GLU A 238 16.46 -12.81 12.04
CA GLU A 238 15.20 -13.23 12.63
C GLU A 238 14.86 -12.30 13.78
N TYR A 239 13.69 -11.70 13.70
CA TYR A 239 13.17 -10.84 14.75
C TYR A 239 12.38 -11.67 15.75
N SER A 240 12.66 -11.47 17.04
CA SER A 240 12.01 -12.15 18.15
C SER A 240 11.34 -11.16 19.10
N ALA A 241 10.35 -11.65 19.85
CA ALA A 241 9.78 -10.87 20.94
C ALA A 241 10.87 -10.51 21.96
N GLY A 242 10.91 -9.25 22.35
CA GLY A 242 11.95 -8.71 23.23
C GLY A 242 13.06 -7.93 22.52
N ASP A 243 13.28 -8.14 21.22
CA ASP A 243 14.28 -7.42 20.45
C ASP A 243 14.01 -5.92 20.41
N LYS A 244 15.09 -5.13 20.44
CA LYS A 244 15.01 -3.68 20.24
C LYS A 244 15.28 -3.33 18.80
N VAL A 245 14.43 -2.48 18.25
CA VAL A 245 14.49 -2.07 16.83
C VAL A 245 14.30 -0.58 16.68
N MET A 246 14.85 -0.05 15.60
CA MET A 246 14.58 1.30 15.12
C MET A 246 13.48 1.25 14.06
N LEU A 247 12.50 2.15 14.16
CA LEU A 247 11.38 2.25 13.25
C LEU A 247 11.56 3.43 12.30
N HIS A 248 11.50 3.17 11.00
CA HIS A 248 11.46 4.22 9.98
C HIS A 248 10.09 4.90 9.96
N ILE A 249 10.06 6.17 10.40
CA ILE A 249 8.81 6.95 10.49
C ILE A 249 8.52 7.75 9.21
N GLY A 250 9.53 7.92 8.35
CA GLY A 250 9.47 8.83 7.21
C GLY A 250 9.53 10.29 7.70
N THR A 251 10.06 11.16 6.90
CA THR A 251 10.16 12.59 7.20
C THR A 251 9.54 13.40 6.08
N GLU A 252 8.78 14.42 6.41
CA GLU A 252 8.31 15.42 5.47
C GLU A 252 9.41 16.46 5.21
N ASN A 253 10.24 16.73 6.23
CA ASN A 253 11.34 17.68 6.17
C ASN A 253 12.70 16.98 6.24
N LYS A 254 13.70 17.55 5.56
CA LYS A 254 15.09 17.04 5.57
C LYS A 254 15.76 17.07 6.95
N TYR A 255 15.27 17.88 7.86
CA TYR A 255 15.84 18.09 9.20
C TYR A 255 15.22 17.19 10.28
N GLU A 256 14.16 16.48 9.96
CA GLU A 256 13.51 15.55 10.89
C GLU A 256 14.29 14.23 10.97
N GLN A 257 14.19 13.57 12.14
CA GLN A 257 14.81 12.27 12.34
C GLN A 257 14.02 11.20 11.56
N PRO A 258 14.65 10.49 10.62
CA PRO A 258 13.95 9.47 9.82
C PRO A 258 13.59 8.22 10.61
N TYR A 259 14.17 8.01 11.79
CA TYR A 259 13.92 6.83 12.61
C TYR A 259 13.55 7.21 14.04
N SER A 260 12.58 6.51 14.60
CA SER A 260 12.25 6.52 16.04
C SER A 260 12.73 5.26 16.73
N GLY A 261 12.92 5.32 18.04
CA GLY A 261 13.30 4.17 18.84
C GLY A 261 14.54 4.41 19.75
N PRO A 262 15.06 3.36 20.36
CA PRO A 262 14.70 1.95 20.17
C PRO A 262 13.31 1.59 20.71
N HIS A 263 12.57 0.75 19.96
CA HIS A 263 11.27 0.20 20.36
C HIS A 263 11.42 -1.31 20.60
N LYS A 264 10.68 -1.84 21.57
CA LYS A 264 10.70 -3.28 21.87
C LYS A 264 9.67 -4.01 21.01
N ILE A 265 10.05 -5.15 20.43
CA ILE A 265 9.12 -6.06 19.75
C ILE A 265 8.33 -6.81 20.82
N ILE A 266 7.01 -6.76 20.73
CA ILE A 266 6.07 -7.49 21.60
C ILE A 266 5.73 -8.85 21.01
N ALA A 267 5.46 -8.88 19.69
CA ALA A 267 5.11 -10.10 18.97
C ALA A 267 5.58 -10.04 17.52
N THR A 268 5.87 -11.22 16.95
CA THR A 268 6.16 -11.41 15.54
C THR A 268 5.02 -12.16 14.86
N HIS A 269 4.79 -11.89 13.58
CA HIS A 269 3.68 -12.48 12.83
C HIS A 269 4.18 -13.13 11.53
N PRO A 270 3.56 -14.26 11.09
CA PRO A 270 3.99 -14.99 9.90
C PRO A 270 3.98 -14.18 8.60
N ASN A 271 3.15 -13.13 8.53
CA ASN A 271 3.05 -12.26 7.35
C ASN A 271 4.17 -11.20 7.23
N GLY A 272 5.24 -11.31 8.03
CA GLY A 272 6.35 -10.35 8.02
C GLY A 272 6.01 -9.01 8.66
N THR A 273 5.06 -9.00 9.59
CA THR A 273 4.81 -7.84 10.46
C THR A 273 5.22 -8.15 11.90
N VAL A 274 5.53 -7.12 12.66
CA VAL A 274 5.82 -7.19 14.09
C VAL A 274 4.95 -6.18 14.84
N THR A 275 4.60 -6.49 16.08
CA THR A 275 3.96 -5.53 16.99
C THR A 275 5.05 -4.89 17.83
N LEU A 276 5.14 -3.57 17.79
CA LEU A 276 6.10 -2.75 18.54
C LEU A 276 5.40 -2.03 19.68
N GLN A 277 6.11 -1.86 20.82
CA GLN A 277 5.73 -0.92 21.86
C GLN A 277 6.28 0.46 21.50
N VAL A 278 5.41 1.37 21.08
CA VAL A 278 5.75 2.77 20.72
C VAL A 278 5.16 3.69 21.78
N GLY A 279 5.95 4.00 22.83
CA GLY A 279 5.43 4.70 24.01
C GLY A 279 4.30 3.90 24.68
N PRO A 280 3.13 4.50 24.93
CA PRO A 280 1.97 3.82 25.53
C PRO A 280 1.19 2.95 24.53
N VAL A 281 1.44 3.07 23.23
CA VAL A 281 0.65 2.44 22.17
C VAL A 281 1.39 1.24 21.57
N GLN A 282 0.63 0.22 21.21
CA GLN A 282 1.15 -0.90 20.41
C GLN A 282 0.82 -0.65 18.94
N ASP A 283 1.85 -0.64 18.08
CA ASP A 283 1.68 -0.48 16.64
C ASP A 283 2.19 -1.70 15.88
N ARG A 284 1.41 -2.15 14.89
CA ARG A 284 1.77 -3.26 14.03
C ARG A 284 2.42 -2.75 12.76
N VAL A 285 3.69 -3.05 12.58
CA VAL A 285 4.51 -2.56 11.47
C VAL A 285 5.12 -3.68 10.64
N ASN A 286 5.38 -3.42 9.35
CA ASN A 286 6.06 -4.39 8.49
C ASN A 286 7.58 -4.34 8.76
N ILE A 287 8.26 -5.51 8.70
CA ILE A 287 9.73 -5.64 8.88
C ILE A 287 10.54 -4.81 7.88
N ARG A 288 9.94 -4.32 6.80
CA ARG A 288 10.58 -3.39 5.87
C ARG A 288 10.88 -2.02 6.47
N ARG A 289 10.16 -1.65 7.52
CA ARG A 289 10.27 -0.35 8.19
C ARG A 289 11.17 -0.38 9.42
N ILE A 290 11.69 -1.54 9.79
CA ILE A 290 12.51 -1.68 10.97
C ILE A 290 13.91 -2.18 10.63
N HIS A 291 14.85 -1.87 11.51
CA HIS A 291 16.17 -2.48 11.55
C HIS A 291 16.59 -2.72 12.99
N PRO A 292 17.47 -3.71 13.25
CA PRO A 292 17.94 -4.00 14.60
C PRO A 292 18.61 -2.78 15.25
N TYR A 293 18.30 -2.52 16.50
CA TYR A 293 19.03 -1.55 17.31
C TYR A 293 20.34 -2.17 17.77
N MET A 294 21.46 -1.53 17.47
CA MET A 294 22.78 -1.97 17.88
C MET A 294 23.14 -1.34 19.21
N GLU A 295 23.24 -2.15 20.26
CA GLU A 295 23.66 -1.70 21.59
C GLU A 295 25.17 -1.61 21.67
N THR A 296 25.69 -0.68 22.49
CA THR A 296 27.08 -0.68 22.92
C THR A 296 27.28 -1.85 23.86
N ASN A 297 28.12 -2.81 23.50
CA ASN A 297 28.55 -3.82 24.46
C ASN A 297 29.24 -3.15 25.64
N PRO A 298 28.80 -3.36 26.89
CA PRO A 298 29.42 -2.73 28.04
C PRO A 298 30.90 -3.09 28.22
N ALA A 299 31.36 -4.18 27.59
CA ALA A 299 32.77 -4.61 27.62
C ALA A 299 33.72 -3.76 26.74
N SER A 300 33.23 -2.81 25.95
CA SER A 300 34.06 -1.92 25.12
C SER A 300 34.09 -0.46 25.60
N ARG A 301 33.67 -0.19 26.82
CA ARG A 301 33.77 1.14 27.44
C ARG A 301 35.19 1.40 27.98
N GLY A 302 36.13 1.58 27.08
CA GLY A 302 37.43 2.15 27.33
C GLY A 302 37.66 3.32 26.37
N GLY A 303 36.96 4.42 26.57
CA GLY A 303 37.09 5.63 25.76
C GLY A 303 35.90 6.55 25.92
N GLU A 304 35.93 7.36 26.97
CA GLU A 304 34.98 8.46 27.14
C GLU A 304 35.08 9.40 25.94
N CYS A 305 34.02 9.49 25.16
CA CYS A 305 33.89 10.49 24.11
C CYS A 305 33.49 11.82 24.78
N ASN A 306 34.45 12.54 25.28
CA ASN A 306 34.27 13.93 25.73
C ASN A 306 34.04 14.82 24.52
N MET A 307 32.80 15.09 24.22
CA MET A 307 32.46 16.18 23.31
C MET A 307 32.39 17.49 24.11
N PRO A 308 33.08 18.54 23.69
CA PRO A 308 32.99 19.84 24.37
C PRO A 308 31.56 20.40 24.21
N SER A 309 30.96 20.76 25.32
CA SER A 309 29.69 21.49 25.37
C SER A 309 29.90 22.91 24.83
N SER A 310 29.67 23.15 23.57
CA SER A 310 29.59 24.51 23.04
C SER A 310 28.22 25.10 23.39
N ARG A 311 28.16 25.80 24.51
CA ARG A 311 27.16 26.84 24.76
C ARG A 311 27.40 27.95 23.75
N ARG A 312 26.54 28.04 22.71
CA ARG A 312 26.43 29.27 21.94
C ARG A 312 25.38 30.14 22.60
N THR A 313 25.86 31.16 23.29
CA THR A 313 25.09 32.35 23.64
C THR A 313 24.76 33.07 22.32
N ILE A 314 23.46 33.20 22.03
CA ILE A 314 23.00 34.05 20.93
C ILE A 314 22.86 35.46 21.52
N ILE A 315 23.59 36.38 20.96
CA ILE A 315 23.34 37.82 21.01
C ILE A 315 22.52 38.20 19.78
#